data_d782e19ed3e9ae3200c06ca3020f1f4d
#
_entry.id   d782e19ed3e9ae3200c06ca3020f1f4d
#
_cell.length_a   1.000
_cell.length_b   1.000
_cell.length_c   1.000
_cell.angle_alpha   90.00
_cell.angle_beta   90.00
_cell.angle_gamma   90.00
#
_symmetry.space_group_name_H-M   'P 1'
#
loop_
_entity.id
_entity.type
_entity.pdbx_description
1 polymer ?
#
loop_
_entity_poly.entity_id
_entity_poly.type
_entity_poly.pdbx_seq_one_letter_code
_entity_poly.pdbx_strand_id
1 'polypeptide(L)'
;MITNEMISPCFENGVFTGVHVTLWDEDFVIDPKDYDGGKDMTWNYAMFLLEENRLETFNHKQACLLAAYYKEIDEILIQNGGDAFEEYAHYWTCEELQYYSAYDYFAPGSVGISQKALKVRVRLIKNLKKEIFGE
;
A
#
# COMPACT_ATOMS: atom_id res chain seq x y z
N MET A 1 -0.66 17.81 -12.97
CA MET A 1 0.72 17.37 -13.13
C MET A 1 1.30 16.93 -11.80
N ILE A 2 1.99 15.81 -11.77
CA ILE A 2 2.62 15.30 -10.57
C ILE A 2 3.96 15.98 -10.37
N THR A 3 4.26 16.33 -9.13
CA THR A 3 5.56 16.86 -8.77
C THR A 3 6.21 15.97 -7.73
N ASN A 4 7.50 16.12 -7.51
CA ASN A 4 8.22 15.39 -6.48
C ASN A 4 7.73 15.71 -5.07
N GLU A 5 6.99 16.80 -4.92
CA GLU A 5 6.43 17.18 -3.62
C GLU A 5 5.21 16.34 -3.29
N MET A 6 4.58 15.75 -4.31
CA MET A 6 3.39 14.93 -4.11
C MET A 6 3.73 13.46 -3.93
N ILE A 7 4.75 12.99 -4.63
CA ILE A 7 5.24 11.61 -4.54
C ILE A 7 6.75 11.70 -4.43
N SER A 8 7.29 11.30 -3.29
CA SER A 8 8.71 11.48 -3.03
C SER A 8 9.25 10.41 -2.09
N PRO A 9 10.57 10.17 -2.12
CA PRO A 9 11.14 9.19 -1.20
C PRO A 9 11.23 9.77 0.21
N CYS A 10 11.07 8.90 1.20
CA CYS A 10 11.23 9.22 2.61
C CYS A 10 12.49 8.57 3.14
N PHE A 11 13.19 9.28 4.03
CA PHE A 11 14.39 8.77 4.65
C PHE A 11 14.36 9.06 6.15
N GLU A 12 14.94 8.16 6.94
CA GLU A 12 15.20 8.41 8.36
C GLU A 12 16.64 8.06 8.62
N ASN A 13 17.39 9.02 9.15
CA ASN A 13 18.82 8.83 9.43
C ASN A 13 19.57 8.30 8.20
N GLY A 14 19.21 8.79 7.02
CA GLY A 14 19.86 8.41 5.78
C GLY A 14 19.39 7.09 5.19
N VAL A 15 18.44 6.42 5.82
CA VAL A 15 17.93 5.14 5.34
C VAL A 15 16.57 5.35 4.68
N PHE A 16 16.39 4.77 3.50
CA PHE A 16 15.13 4.85 2.77
C PHE A 16 14.04 4.10 3.53
N THR A 17 12.95 4.79 3.87
CA THR A 17 11.86 4.20 4.64
C THR A 17 10.57 4.03 3.85
N GLY A 18 10.52 4.52 2.61
CA GLY A 18 9.36 4.30 1.77
C GLY A 18 9.05 5.46 0.87
N VAL A 19 7.93 5.38 0.17
CA VAL A 19 7.47 6.40 -0.75
C VAL A 19 6.34 7.18 -0.12
N HIS A 20 6.56 8.48 0.02
CA HIS A 20 5.56 9.39 0.60
C HIS A 20 4.63 9.86 -0.50
N VAL A 21 3.34 9.72 -0.28
CA VAL A 21 2.29 10.13 -1.22
C VAL A 21 1.37 11.12 -0.54
N THR A 22 1.25 12.31 -1.12
CA THR A 22 0.37 13.36 -0.62
C THR A 22 -0.48 13.82 -1.79
N LEU A 23 -1.59 13.15 -2.02
CA LEU A 23 -2.50 13.41 -3.13
C LEU A 23 -3.91 13.07 -2.72
N TRP A 24 -4.89 13.70 -3.35
CA TRP A 24 -6.31 13.39 -3.18
C TRP A 24 -6.73 13.39 -1.72
N ASP A 25 -6.16 14.32 -0.94
CA ASP A 25 -6.50 14.42 0.48
C ASP A 25 -6.01 13.21 1.30
N GLU A 26 -5.08 12.44 0.74
CA GLU A 26 -4.41 11.34 1.43
C GLU A 26 -2.98 11.73 1.75
N ASP A 27 -2.45 11.14 2.82
CA ASP A 27 -1.07 11.42 3.25
C ASP A 27 -0.54 10.15 3.91
N PHE A 28 0.29 9.40 3.19
CA PHE A 28 0.78 8.11 3.69
C PHE A 28 2.13 7.76 3.08
N VAL A 29 2.80 6.81 3.70
CA VAL A 29 4.09 6.30 3.23
C VAL A 29 3.93 4.82 2.91
N ILE A 30 4.37 4.43 1.71
CA ILE A 30 4.33 3.04 1.24
C ILE A 30 5.64 2.37 1.64
N ASP A 31 5.54 1.21 2.28
CA ASP A 31 6.72 0.47 2.72
C ASP A 31 7.59 0.06 1.52
N PRO A 32 8.91 0.02 1.69
CA PRO A 32 9.81 -0.32 0.57
C PRO A 32 9.71 -1.75 0.08
N LYS A 33 9.18 -2.67 0.90
CA LYS A 33 9.16 -4.09 0.56
C LYS A 33 7.83 -4.71 0.92
N ASP A 34 7.52 -5.85 0.31
CA ASP A 34 6.32 -6.59 0.64
C ASP A 34 6.39 -7.11 2.08
N TYR A 35 5.22 -7.18 2.70
CA TYR A 35 5.12 -7.65 4.07
C TYR A 35 5.50 -9.14 4.13
N ASP A 36 6.27 -9.49 5.16
CA ASP A 36 6.67 -10.86 5.44
C ASP A 36 7.31 -11.54 4.22
N GLY A 37 8.19 -10.79 3.52
CA GLY A 37 8.94 -11.34 2.39
C GLY A 37 8.11 -11.67 1.18
N GLY A 38 6.91 -11.12 1.07
CA GLY A 38 6.03 -11.39 -0.06
C GLY A 38 5.17 -12.62 0.14
N LYS A 39 4.97 -13.04 1.39
CA LYS A 39 4.15 -14.21 1.68
C LYS A 39 2.69 -13.94 1.31
N ASP A 40 2.09 -14.90 0.60
CA ASP A 40 0.68 -14.84 0.25
C ASP A 40 -0.18 -15.27 1.43
N MET A 41 -1.30 -14.58 1.63
CA MET A 41 -2.19 -14.90 2.75
C MET A 41 -3.63 -14.53 2.41
N THR A 42 -4.58 -15.16 3.09
CA THR A 42 -6.00 -14.84 2.91
C THR A 42 -6.29 -13.48 3.52
N TRP A 43 -7.40 -12.88 3.10
CA TRP A 43 -7.77 -11.56 3.60
C TRP A 43 -8.00 -11.56 5.11
N ASN A 44 -8.74 -12.55 5.62
CA ASN A 44 -9.02 -12.58 7.05
C ASN A 44 -7.75 -12.75 7.88
N TYR A 45 -6.82 -13.57 7.41
CA TYR A 45 -5.56 -13.77 8.12
C TYR A 45 -4.71 -12.50 8.06
N ALA A 46 -4.67 -11.86 6.88
CA ALA A 46 -3.92 -10.61 6.73
C ALA A 46 -4.46 -9.54 7.68
N MET A 47 -5.77 -9.36 7.72
CA MET A 47 -6.36 -8.34 8.60
C MET A 47 -6.12 -8.67 10.07
N PHE A 48 -6.15 -9.94 10.42
CA PHE A 48 -5.83 -10.37 11.78
C PHE A 48 -4.38 -9.98 12.15
N LEU A 49 -3.43 -10.29 11.29
CA LEU A 49 -2.02 -9.96 11.57
C LEU A 49 -1.79 -8.47 11.65
N LEU A 50 -2.42 -7.70 10.76
CA LEU A 50 -2.26 -6.25 10.78
C LEU A 50 -2.79 -5.67 12.09
N GLU A 51 -3.95 -6.11 12.52
CA GLU A 51 -4.53 -5.62 13.75
C GLU A 51 -3.69 -6.01 14.95
N GLU A 52 -3.25 -7.26 15.03
CA GLU A 52 -2.43 -7.74 16.14
C GLU A 52 -1.12 -6.96 16.27
N ASN A 53 -0.54 -6.57 15.16
CA ASN A 53 0.76 -5.90 15.15
C ASN A 53 0.65 -4.39 14.98
N ARG A 54 -0.57 -3.85 14.98
CA ARG A 54 -0.84 -2.42 14.81
C ARG A 54 -0.21 -1.87 13.53
N LEU A 55 -0.39 -2.63 12.45
CA LEU A 55 0.11 -2.27 11.14
C LEU A 55 -1.06 -1.94 10.23
N GLU A 56 -0.77 -1.26 9.12
CA GLU A 56 -1.80 -0.82 8.19
C GLU A 56 -1.45 -1.19 6.76
N THR A 57 -2.48 -1.37 5.93
CA THR A 57 -2.29 -1.47 4.49
C THR A 57 -3.31 -0.54 3.82
N PHE A 58 -3.31 -0.53 2.49
CA PHE A 58 -4.12 0.39 1.71
C PHE A 58 -5.61 0.25 1.98
N ASN A 59 -6.33 1.38 1.95
CA ASN A 59 -7.77 1.32 1.73
C ASN A 59 -8.00 1.39 0.22
N HIS A 60 -9.26 1.34 -0.22
CA HIS A 60 -9.58 1.34 -1.64
C HIS A 60 -9.11 2.61 -2.35
N LYS A 61 -9.31 3.76 -1.72
CA LYS A 61 -8.91 5.04 -2.31
C LYS A 61 -7.38 5.10 -2.49
N GLN A 62 -6.64 4.62 -1.51
CA GLN A 62 -5.17 4.59 -1.60
C GLN A 62 -4.70 3.63 -2.69
N ALA A 63 -5.40 2.50 -2.85
CA ALA A 63 -5.07 1.57 -3.94
C ALA A 63 -5.35 2.22 -5.29
N CYS A 64 -6.38 3.03 -5.41
CA CYS A 64 -6.65 3.76 -6.65
C CYS A 64 -5.55 4.77 -6.95
N LEU A 65 -5.03 5.44 -5.92
CA LEU A 65 -3.89 6.33 -6.07
C LEU A 65 -2.66 5.57 -6.57
N LEU A 66 -2.40 4.41 -5.96
CA LEU A 66 -1.28 3.57 -6.37
C LEU A 66 -1.43 3.16 -7.83
N ALA A 67 -2.62 2.78 -8.24
CA ALA A 67 -2.89 2.38 -9.61
C ALA A 67 -2.66 3.54 -10.59
N ALA A 68 -3.09 4.74 -10.21
CA ALA A 68 -2.98 5.91 -11.07
C ALA A 68 -1.52 6.36 -11.25
N TYR A 69 -0.69 6.20 -10.24
CA TYR A 69 0.68 6.73 -10.24
C TYR A 69 1.73 5.64 -10.03
N TYR A 70 1.42 4.43 -10.45
CA TYR A 70 2.30 3.30 -10.17
C TYR A 70 3.70 3.44 -10.77
N LYS A 71 3.80 4.08 -11.94
CA LYS A 71 5.13 4.23 -12.57
C LYS A 71 6.06 5.07 -11.72
N GLU A 72 5.55 6.20 -11.24
CA GLU A 72 6.34 7.09 -10.40
C GLU A 72 6.70 6.42 -9.07
N ILE A 73 5.74 5.72 -8.50
CA ILE A 73 5.95 5.07 -7.20
C ILE A 73 6.96 3.93 -7.33
N ASP A 74 6.80 3.07 -8.33
CA ASP A 74 7.71 1.95 -8.53
C ASP A 74 9.12 2.43 -8.85
N GLU A 75 9.23 3.51 -9.63
CA GLU A 75 10.53 4.06 -9.96
C GLU A 75 11.26 4.54 -8.71
N ILE A 76 10.57 5.25 -7.82
CA ILE A 76 11.19 5.71 -6.58
C ILE A 76 11.60 4.54 -5.71
N LEU A 77 10.76 3.50 -5.62
CA LEU A 77 11.11 2.30 -4.86
C LEU A 77 12.41 1.69 -5.38
N ILE A 78 12.48 1.46 -6.67
CA ILE A 78 13.65 0.81 -7.28
C ILE A 78 14.90 1.67 -7.13
N GLN A 79 14.78 2.97 -7.37
CA GLN A 79 15.94 3.88 -7.31
C GLN A 79 16.55 3.96 -5.93
N ASN A 80 15.80 3.65 -4.89
CA ASN A 80 16.25 3.79 -3.52
C ASN A 80 16.47 2.45 -2.82
N GLY A 81 16.53 1.36 -3.57
CA GLY A 81 16.86 0.05 -3.00
C GLY A 81 15.68 -0.73 -2.46
N GLY A 82 14.46 -0.26 -2.67
CA GLY A 82 13.27 -1.02 -2.34
C GLY A 82 12.85 -1.91 -3.49
N ASP A 83 11.71 -2.53 -3.35
CA ASP A 83 11.14 -3.41 -4.36
C ASP A 83 9.88 -2.79 -4.93
N ALA A 84 9.78 -2.75 -6.24
CA ALA A 84 8.53 -2.40 -6.91
C ALA A 84 7.48 -3.44 -6.52
N PHE A 85 6.21 -3.11 -6.69
CA PHE A 85 5.17 -4.11 -6.52
C PHE A 85 5.39 -5.21 -7.54
N GLU A 86 5.28 -6.46 -7.10
CA GLU A 86 5.56 -7.60 -7.97
C GLU A 86 4.59 -7.62 -9.15
N GLU A 87 5.13 -7.68 -10.36
CA GLU A 87 4.31 -7.65 -11.57
C GLU A 87 3.34 -8.83 -11.59
N TYR A 88 2.07 -8.54 -11.87
CA TYR A 88 0.97 -9.51 -11.93
C TYR A 88 0.63 -10.14 -10.58
N ALA A 89 1.13 -9.58 -9.49
CA ALA A 89 0.70 -10.02 -8.18
C ALA A 89 -0.46 -9.18 -7.69
N HIS A 90 -1.30 -9.78 -6.85
CA HIS A 90 -2.38 -9.08 -6.17
C HIS A 90 -1.93 -8.72 -4.76
N TYR A 91 -2.43 -7.59 -4.27
CA TYR A 91 -2.13 -7.08 -2.93
C TYR A 91 -3.43 -6.69 -2.26
N TRP A 92 -3.66 -7.19 -1.05
CA TRP A 92 -4.89 -6.86 -0.32
C TRP A 92 -4.99 -5.38 0.01
N THR A 93 -6.23 -4.85 -0.04
CA THR A 93 -6.54 -3.62 0.69
C THR A 93 -7.21 -4.04 2.00
N CYS A 94 -7.35 -3.08 2.91
CA CYS A 94 -8.03 -3.36 4.18
C CYS A 94 -9.54 -3.22 4.07
N GLU A 95 -10.06 -3.03 2.87
CA GLU A 95 -11.45 -2.67 2.67
C GLU A 95 -12.21 -3.80 2.00
N GLU A 96 -13.20 -4.34 2.71
CA GLU A 96 -14.01 -5.40 2.11
C GLU A 96 -15.12 -4.79 1.26
N LEU A 97 -15.51 -5.53 0.23
CA LEU A 97 -16.61 -5.14 -0.63
C LEU A 97 -17.88 -5.87 -0.22
N GLN A 98 -17.76 -7.18 0.00
CA GLN A 98 -18.88 -8.03 0.40
C GLN A 98 -18.34 -9.05 1.39
N TYR A 99 -19.26 -9.87 1.90
CA TYR A 99 -18.89 -10.86 2.90
C TYR A 99 -17.73 -11.76 2.43
N TYR A 100 -17.74 -12.14 1.14
CA TYR A 100 -16.72 -13.05 0.61
C TYR A 100 -15.63 -12.38 -0.21
N SER A 101 -15.66 -11.06 -0.38
CA SER A 101 -14.71 -10.40 -1.29
C SER A 101 -14.20 -9.08 -0.71
N ALA A 102 -12.99 -8.71 -1.13
CA ALA A 102 -12.36 -7.46 -0.72
C ALA A 102 -11.70 -6.82 -1.93
N TYR A 103 -11.49 -5.51 -1.83
CA TYR A 103 -10.75 -4.79 -2.86
C TYR A 103 -9.28 -5.15 -2.79
N ASP A 104 -8.63 -5.17 -3.95
CA ASP A 104 -7.19 -5.42 -4.00
C ASP A 104 -6.54 -4.52 -5.06
N TYR A 105 -5.22 -4.46 -5.00
CA TYR A 105 -4.41 -3.83 -6.03
C TYR A 105 -3.75 -4.92 -6.85
N PHE A 106 -3.90 -4.86 -8.16
CA PHE A 106 -3.28 -5.81 -9.08
C PHE A 106 -2.17 -5.07 -9.83
N ALA A 107 -0.92 -5.39 -9.55
CA ALA A 107 0.22 -4.73 -10.16
C ALA A 107 0.42 -5.21 -11.60
N PRO A 108 0.77 -4.32 -12.53
CA PRO A 108 0.89 -2.90 -12.32
C PRO A 108 -0.39 -2.15 -12.67
N GLY A 109 -0.76 -1.22 -11.81
CA GLY A 109 -1.68 -0.15 -12.17
C GLY A 109 -3.16 -0.48 -12.25
N SER A 110 -3.64 -1.54 -11.62
CA SER A 110 -5.05 -1.88 -11.63
C SER A 110 -5.59 -2.05 -10.22
N VAL A 111 -6.87 -1.77 -10.03
CA VAL A 111 -7.56 -2.06 -8.79
C VAL A 111 -8.63 -3.08 -9.13
N GLY A 112 -8.76 -4.09 -8.28
CA GLY A 112 -9.70 -5.16 -8.54
C GLY A 112 -10.40 -5.62 -7.28
N ILE A 113 -10.98 -6.80 -7.39
CA ILE A 113 -11.72 -7.43 -6.32
C ILE A 113 -11.29 -8.90 -6.33
N SER A 114 -10.96 -9.42 -5.16
CA SER A 114 -10.62 -10.83 -5.03
C SER A 114 -11.42 -11.47 -3.92
N GLN A 115 -11.68 -12.77 -4.07
CA GLN A 115 -12.33 -13.52 -3.02
C GLN A 115 -11.39 -13.60 -1.82
N LYS A 116 -11.94 -13.42 -0.63
CA LYS A 116 -11.15 -13.38 0.60
C LYS A 116 -10.39 -14.68 0.86
N ALA A 117 -10.87 -15.80 0.33
CA ALA A 117 -10.23 -17.09 0.51
C ALA A 117 -8.97 -17.26 -0.32
N LEU A 118 -8.75 -16.40 -1.31
CA LEU A 118 -7.54 -16.46 -2.12
C LEU A 118 -6.38 -15.92 -1.29
N LYS A 119 -5.18 -16.40 -1.61
CA LYS A 119 -3.97 -15.95 -0.92
C LYS A 119 -3.24 -14.98 -1.81
N VAL A 120 -3.08 -13.75 -1.33
CA VAL A 120 -2.37 -12.71 -2.07
C VAL A 120 -1.45 -11.96 -1.12
N ARG A 121 -0.66 -11.05 -1.64
CA ARG A 121 0.37 -10.35 -0.87
C ARG A 121 -0.18 -9.17 -0.10
N VAL A 122 0.65 -8.63 0.77
CA VAL A 122 0.37 -7.41 1.53
C VAL A 122 1.58 -6.49 1.43
N ARG A 123 1.34 -5.21 1.18
CA ARG A 123 2.38 -4.19 1.32
C ARG A 123 1.89 -3.21 2.38
N LEU A 124 2.70 -2.95 3.38
CA LEU A 124 2.32 -2.06 4.47
C LEU A 124 2.36 -0.60 4.04
N ILE A 125 1.55 0.20 4.68
CA ILE A 125 1.65 1.65 4.60
C ILE A 125 1.63 2.22 6.01
N LYS A 126 1.95 3.49 6.11
CA LYS A 126 1.80 4.23 7.35
C LYS A 126 1.03 5.49 7.03
N ASN A 127 -0.17 5.62 7.59
CA ASN A 127 -0.96 6.83 7.42
C ASN A 127 -0.39 7.93 8.30
N LEU A 128 -0.20 9.11 7.71
CA LEU A 128 0.38 10.25 8.42
C LEU A 128 -0.67 11.27 8.79
N LYS A 129 -1.78 11.29 8.06
CA LYS A 129 -2.84 12.25 8.32
C LYS A 129 -3.54 11.86 9.60
N LYS A 130 -3.55 12.77 10.55
CA LYS A 130 -4.17 12.53 11.84
C LYS A 130 -5.45 13.32 11.97
N GLU A 131 -6.36 12.78 12.75
CA GLU A 131 -7.54 13.52 13.10
C GLU A 131 -7.17 14.64 14.01
N ILE A 132 -7.79 15.77 13.80
CA ILE A 132 -7.37 16.97 14.49
C ILE A 132 -8.26 17.33 15.61
N PHE A 133 -9.49 16.88 15.59
CA PHE A 133 -10.37 17.28 16.63
C PHE A 133 -10.01 16.60 17.90
N GLY A 134 -10.36 17.21 18.95
CA GLY A 134 -10.05 16.66 20.22
C GLY A 134 -8.60 16.80 20.59
N GLU A 135 -7.85 17.43 19.76
CA GLU A 135 -6.49 17.64 20.12
C GLU A 135 -6.24 19.05 20.38
#